data_48eaeecf47a6586d31b4af27112000de
#
_entry.id   48eaeecf47a6586d31b4af27112000de
#
_cell.length_a   1.000
_cell.length_b   1.000
_cell.length_c   1.000
_cell.angle_alpha   90.00
_cell.angle_beta   90.00
_cell.angle_gamma   90.00
#
_symmetry.space_group_name_H-M   'P 1'
#
loop_
_entity.id
_entity.type
_entity.pdbx_description
1 polymer ?
#
loop_
_entity_poly.entity_id
_entity_poly.type
_entity_poly.pdbx_seq_one_letter_code
_entity_poly.pdbx_strand_id
1 'polypeptide(L)'
;MLLKASIPVEAGNATIKSGTLGSNIESILAEQKPEAAYFTLDNGMRTGFIFLDIQDASQLPAILEPWFLAFNANIELTPVMNGEDLGKAGPSIGAAVEKYG
;
A
#
# COMPACT_ATOMS: atom_id res chain seq x y z
N MET A 1 -5.29 -3.25 -4.62
CA MET A 1 -4.21 -3.65 -3.72
C MET A 1 -3.99 -2.58 -2.66
N LEU A 2 -4.01 -2.96 -1.41
CA LEU A 2 -3.61 -2.09 -0.31
C LEU A 2 -2.14 -2.33 0.00
N LEU A 3 -1.34 -1.27 -0.09
CA LEU A 3 0.04 -1.24 0.38
C LEU A 3 0.07 -0.52 1.72
N LYS A 4 0.52 -1.23 2.77
CA LYS A 4 0.76 -0.65 4.07
C LYS A 4 2.27 -0.47 4.23
N ALA A 5 2.72 0.76 4.30
CA ALA A 5 4.13 1.11 4.46
C ALA A 5 4.35 1.65 5.88
N SER A 6 5.01 0.85 6.72
CA SER A 6 5.34 1.25 8.10
C SER A 6 6.79 1.71 8.14
N ILE A 7 7.00 2.96 8.55
CA ILE A 7 8.33 3.56 8.60
C ILE A 7 8.86 3.41 10.03
N PRO A 8 9.99 2.70 10.24
CA PRO A 8 10.59 2.62 11.56
C PRO A 8 10.84 4.02 12.12
N VAL A 9 10.61 4.21 13.43
CA VAL A 9 10.69 5.54 14.05
C VAL A 9 12.06 6.18 13.80
N GLU A 10 13.14 5.43 13.96
CA GLU A 10 14.49 5.92 13.75
C GLU A 10 14.74 6.40 12.32
N ALA A 11 14.33 5.60 11.33
CA ALA A 11 14.47 5.96 9.93
C ALA A 11 13.61 7.18 9.58
N GLY A 12 12.38 7.25 10.09
CA GLY A 12 11.51 8.39 9.92
C GLY A 12 12.09 9.65 10.55
N ASN A 13 12.65 9.55 11.74
CA ASN A 13 13.31 10.69 12.40
C ASN A 13 14.48 11.21 11.56
N ALA A 14 15.28 10.31 10.99
CA ALA A 14 16.41 10.70 10.13
C ALA A 14 15.93 11.49 8.92
N THR A 15 14.86 11.04 8.26
CA THR A 15 14.33 11.74 7.08
C THR A 15 13.64 13.07 7.42
N ILE A 16 13.04 13.18 8.60
CA ILE A 16 12.50 14.46 9.09
C ILE A 16 13.64 15.44 9.37
N LYS A 17 14.66 15.00 10.07
CA LYS A 17 15.82 15.85 10.40
C LYS A 17 16.58 16.32 9.16
N SER A 18 16.68 15.48 8.14
CA SER A 18 17.31 15.86 6.86
C SER A 18 16.38 16.68 5.96
N GLY A 19 15.10 16.80 6.31
CA GLY A 19 14.11 17.54 5.52
C GLY A 19 13.66 16.81 4.26
N THR A 20 13.84 15.50 4.16
CA THR A 20 13.56 14.72 2.95
C THR A 20 12.30 13.86 3.02
N LEU A 21 11.67 13.72 4.20
CA LEU A 21 10.50 12.85 4.35
C LEU A 21 9.38 13.23 3.38
N GLY A 22 8.95 14.50 3.42
CA GLY A 22 7.84 14.98 2.60
C GLY A 22 8.13 14.90 1.11
N SER A 23 9.32 15.33 0.68
CA SER A 23 9.70 15.31 -0.73
C SER A 23 9.82 13.89 -1.27
N ASN A 24 10.32 12.95 -0.49
CA ASN A 24 10.39 11.54 -0.89
C ASN A 24 8.99 10.94 -1.04
N ILE A 25 8.09 11.21 -0.10
CA ILE A 25 6.71 10.74 -0.20
C ILE A 25 6.02 11.33 -1.43
N GLU A 26 6.14 12.64 -1.65
CA GLU A 26 5.56 13.28 -2.84
C GLU A 26 6.08 12.68 -4.14
N SER A 27 7.38 12.44 -4.22
CA SER A 27 8.01 11.83 -5.40
C SER A 27 7.46 10.43 -5.68
N ILE A 28 7.37 9.59 -4.64
CA ILE A 28 6.85 8.23 -4.77
C ILE A 28 5.39 8.25 -5.21
N LEU A 29 4.55 9.07 -4.59
CA LEU A 29 3.14 9.16 -4.95
C LEU A 29 2.94 9.69 -6.37
N ALA A 30 3.78 10.64 -6.81
CA ALA A 30 3.72 11.17 -8.16
C ALA A 30 4.03 10.10 -9.22
N GLU A 31 4.96 9.19 -8.92
CA GLU A 31 5.31 8.07 -9.81
C GLU A 31 4.24 6.98 -9.80
N GLN A 32 3.74 6.63 -8.63
CA GLN A 32 2.83 5.48 -8.45
C GLN A 32 1.38 5.81 -8.76
N LYS A 33 0.98 7.07 -8.66
CA LYS A 33 -0.37 7.56 -8.95
C LYS A 33 -1.46 6.69 -8.29
N PRO A 34 -1.45 6.58 -6.96
CA PRO A 34 -2.42 5.74 -6.27
C PRO A 34 -3.85 6.28 -6.39
N GLU A 35 -4.83 5.40 -6.24
CA GLU A 35 -6.24 5.79 -6.16
C GLU A 35 -6.52 6.63 -4.91
N ALA A 36 -5.86 6.30 -3.81
CA ALA A 36 -5.95 7.02 -2.54
C ALA A 36 -4.70 6.74 -1.71
N ALA A 37 -4.34 7.69 -0.85
CA ALA A 37 -3.24 7.56 0.10
C ALA A 37 -3.61 8.26 1.39
N TYR A 38 -3.42 7.56 2.52
CA TYR A 38 -3.68 8.09 3.84
C TYR A 38 -2.49 7.80 4.75
N PHE A 39 -2.19 8.74 5.63
CA PHE A 39 -1.06 8.62 6.55
C PHE A 39 -1.55 8.76 7.98
N THR A 40 -1.04 7.89 8.85
CA THR A 40 -1.47 7.84 10.24
C THR A 40 -0.38 7.22 11.12
N LEU A 41 -0.70 7.10 12.39
CA LEU A 41 0.07 6.32 13.35
C LEU A 41 -0.53 4.93 13.44
N ASP A 42 0.28 3.89 13.28
CA ASP A 42 -0.12 2.50 13.41
C ASP A 42 0.99 1.72 14.10
N ASN A 43 0.65 1.01 15.18
CA ASN A 43 1.63 0.28 16.00
C ASN A 43 2.82 1.15 16.43
N GLY A 44 2.59 2.42 16.72
CA GLY A 44 3.64 3.34 17.15
C GLY A 44 4.55 3.84 16.05
N MET A 45 4.26 3.54 14.80
CA MET A 45 5.06 3.95 13.64
C MET A 45 4.28 4.84 12.68
N ARG A 46 4.98 5.78 12.05
CA ARG A 46 4.43 6.54 10.93
C ARG A 46 4.10 5.56 9.82
N THR A 47 2.85 5.55 9.36
CA THR A 47 2.37 4.53 8.43
C THR A 47 1.57 5.15 7.32
N GLY A 48 1.83 4.70 6.09
CA GLY A 48 1.03 5.03 4.92
C GLY A 48 0.15 3.87 4.51
N PHE A 49 -1.12 4.17 4.22
CA PHE A 49 -2.08 3.26 3.62
C PHE A 49 -2.33 3.72 2.19
N ILE A 50 -1.80 2.99 1.23
CA ILE A 50 -1.77 3.38 -0.18
C ILE A 50 -2.58 2.38 -0.99
N PHE A 51 -3.58 2.86 -1.72
CA PHE A 51 -4.42 2.01 -2.56
C PHE A 51 -3.98 2.13 -4.01
N LEU A 52 -3.53 1.02 -4.58
CA LEU A 52 -2.92 0.95 -5.90
C LEU A 52 -3.62 -0.05 -6.78
N ASP A 53 -3.70 0.27 -8.07
CA ASP A 53 -4.13 -0.67 -9.09
C ASP A 53 -2.88 -1.33 -9.69
N ILE A 54 -2.61 -2.57 -9.25
CA ILE A 54 -1.46 -3.35 -9.70
C ILE A 54 -1.96 -4.39 -10.69
N GLN A 55 -1.53 -4.27 -11.94
CA GLN A 55 -1.99 -5.12 -13.05
C GLN A 55 -1.17 -6.40 -13.20
N ASP A 56 0.11 -6.35 -12.85
CA ASP A 56 1.06 -7.42 -13.12
C ASP A 56 2.06 -7.53 -11.97
N ALA A 57 2.37 -8.75 -11.58
CA ALA A 57 3.33 -9.00 -10.49
C ALA A 57 4.71 -8.41 -10.77
N SER A 58 5.10 -8.26 -12.04
CA SER A 58 6.38 -7.65 -12.41
C SER A 58 6.48 -6.18 -12.02
N GLN A 59 5.36 -5.52 -11.69
CA GLN A 59 5.34 -4.13 -11.22
C GLN A 59 5.75 -4.00 -9.75
N LEU A 60 5.78 -5.09 -8.99
CA LEU A 60 6.05 -5.05 -7.56
C LEU A 60 7.37 -4.35 -7.19
N PRO A 61 8.52 -4.66 -7.82
CA PRO A 61 9.75 -3.97 -7.44
C PRO A 61 9.69 -2.45 -7.61
N ALA A 62 9.13 -1.98 -8.71
CA ALA A 62 9.00 -0.54 -8.95
C ALA A 62 8.11 0.14 -7.91
N ILE A 63 7.15 -0.59 -7.35
CA ILE A 63 6.23 -0.08 -6.34
C ILE A 63 6.85 -0.15 -4.94
N LEU A 64 7.52 -1.25 -4.60
CA LEU A 64 7.98 -1.51 -3.24
C LEU A 64 9.36 -0.91 -2.94
N GLU A 65 10.29 -0.99 -3.88
CA GLU A 65 11.67 -0.57 -3.62
C GLU A 65 11.83 0.90 -3.20
N PRO A 66 11.07 1.85 -3.76
CA PRO A 66 11.15 3.23 -3.28
C PRO A 66 10.86 3.36 -1.77
N TRP A 67 9.91 2.60 -1.26
CA TRP A 67 9.58 2.61 0.17
C TRP A 67 10.67 1.96 1.01
N PHE A 68 11.23 0.84 0.54
CA PHE A 68 12.34 0.17 1.23
C PHE A 68 13.56 1.08 1.29
N LEU A 69 13.96 1.62 0.15
CA LEU A 69 15.21 2.38 0.05
C LEU A 69 15.12 3.75 0.71
N ALA A 70 14.01 4.46 0.55
CA ALA A 70 13.85 5.80 1.12
C ALA A 70 13.66 5.78 2.64
N PHE A 71 12.99 4.76 3.19
CA PHE A 71 12.51 4.79 4.56
C PHE A 71 12.83 3.55 5.39
N ASN A 72 13.50 2.56 4.86
CA ASN A 72 13.63 1.24 5.50
C ASN A 72 12.26 0.68 5.91
N ALA A 73 11.23 0.92 5.11
CA ALA A 73 9.86 0.59 5.46
C ALA A 73 9.63 -0.92 5.55
N ASN A 74 8.74 -1.30 6.46
CA ASN A 74 8.13 -2.63 6.45
C ASN A 74 6.87 -2.55 5.60
N ILE A 75 6.73 -3.46 4.64
CA ILE A 75 5.62 -3.44 3.68
C ILE A 75 4.74 -4.65 3.85
N GLU A 76 3.43 -4.41 3.87
CA GLU A 76 2.42 -5.45 3.75
C GLU A 76 1.56 -5.13 2.53
N LEU A 77 1.33 -6.13 1.68
CA LEU A 77 0.42 -6.02 0.55
C LEU A 77 -0.80 -6.89 0.79
N THR A 78 -1.99 -6.30 0.63
CA THR A 78 -3.24 -7.01 0.82
C THR A 78 -4.14 -6.76 -0.39
N PRO A 79 -4.59 -7.82 -1.07
CA PRO A 79 -5.61 -7.66 -2.10
C PRO A 79 -6.90 -7.13 -1.48
N VAL A 80 -7.45 -6.09 -2.07
CA VAL A 80 -8.73 -5.52 -1.62
C VAL A 80 -9.67 -5.41 -2.81
N MET A 81 -10.96 -5.50 -2.54
CA MET A 81 -12.01 -5.32 -3.53
C MET A 81 -12.78 -4.03 -3.22
N ASN A 82 -13.13 -3.30 -4.28
CA ASN A 82 -14.15 -2.25 -4.14
C ASN A 82 -15.55 -2.87 -4.30
N GLY A 83 -16.60 -2.06 -4.21
CA GLY A 83 -17.97 -2.55 -4.34
C GLY A 83 -18.28 -3.21 -5.67
N GLU A 84 -17.71 -2.68 -6.77
CA GLU A 84 -17.86 -3.25 -8.10
C GLU A 84 -17.20 -4.63 -8.21
N ASP A 85 -15.98 -4.77 -7.70
CA ASP A 85 -15.27 -6.05 -7.67
C ASP A 85 -16.05 -7.10 -6.87
N LEU A 86 -16.59 -6.69 -5.71
CA LEU A 86 -17.38 -7.57 -4.88
C LEU A 86 -18.66 -8.02 -5.61
N GLY A 87 -19.30 -7.12 -6.34
CA GLY A 87 -20.47 -7.46 -7.15
C GLY A 87 -20.14 -8.50 -8.22
N LYS A 88 -19.00 -8.38 -8.88
CA LYS A 88 -18.54 -9.36 -9.88
C LYS A 88 -18.24 -10.73 -9.27
N ALA A 89 -17.95 -10.79 -7.99
CA ALA A 89 -17.66 -12.04 -7.28
C ALA A 89 -18.93 -12.81 -6.89
N GLY A 90 -20.12 -12.19 -7.00
CA GLY A 90 -21.39 -12.79 -6.60
C GLY A 90 -21.63 -14.21 -7.17
N PRO A 91 -21.46 -14.44 -8.48
CA PRO A 91 -21.64 -15.78 -9.06
C PRO A 91 -20.73 -16.83 -8.44
N SER A 92 -19.47 -16.49 -8.15
CA SER A 92 -18.53 -17.41 -7.50
C SER A 92 -18.94 -17.74 -6.07
N ILE A 93 -19.46 -16.74 -5.35
CA ILE A 93 -19.98 -16.94 -3.99
C ILE A 93 -21.20 -17.87 -4.03
N GLY A 94 -22.11 -17.63 -4.96
CA GLY A 94 -23.27 -18.49 -5.16
C GLY A 94 -22.90 -19.93 -5.47
N ALA A 95 -21.92 -20.13 -6.35
CA ALA A 95 -21.41 -21.46 -6.68
C ALA A 95 -20.82 -22.17 -5.45
N ALA A 96 -20.11 -21.44 -4.60
CA ALA A 96 -19.55 -21.99 -3.37
C ALA A 96 -20.66 -22.43 -2.39
N VAL A 97 -21.72 -21.64 -2.28
CA VAL A 97 -22.90 -22.00 -1.46
C VAL A 97 -23.54 -23.27 -1.94
N GLU A 98 -23.73 -23.44 -3.26
CA GLU A 98 -24.30 -24.65 -3.84
C GLU A 98 -23.49 -25.89 -3.52
N LYS A 99 -22.15 -25.77 -3.54
CA LYS A 99 -21.27 -26.92 -3.36
C LYS A 99 -20.97 -27.23 -1.89
N TYR A 100 -20.87 -26.24 -1.05
CA TYR A 100 -20.38 -26.37 0.34
C TYR A 100 -21.36 -25.90 1.40
N GLY A 101 -22.39 -25.21 1.02
CA GLY A 101 -23.37 -24.62 1.94
C GLY A 101 -24.51 -25.57 2.43
#